data_1e77476b826916e4a5a42b595b2e6f49
#
_entry.id   1e77476b826916e4a5a42b595b2e6f49
#
_cell.length_a   1.000
_cell.length_b   1.000
_cell.length_c   1.000
_cell.angle_alpha   90.00
_cell.angle_beta   90.00
_cell.angle_gamma   90.00
#
_symmetry.space_group_name_H-M   'P 1'
#
loop_
_entity.id
_entity.type
_entity.pdbx_description
1 polymer ?
#
loop_
_entity_poly.entity_id
_entity_poly.type
_entity_poly.pdbx_seq_one_letter_code
_entity_poly.pdbx_strand_id
1 'polypeptide(L)'
;LAGAYFVMRPKDNMRYTIVETLSEGTRGSTICGDYAIRVTTYKAKHDYPADMRLVRAIDPENGEIIDFITNNFEISALDIANIYRHRWDIEVFFKWIKQNIVVKTLWGYSENAVKTHLWSAICAYLLLALIKAKTQSKYTITEVAMLLSSSVFEKTDLTELLTHPNDRLV
;
A
#
# COMPACT_ATOMS: atom_id res chain seq x y z
N LEU A 1 17.51 15.85 3.31
CA LEU A 1 17.03 14.59 2.71
C LEU A 1 16.92 14.82 1.20
N ALA A 2 18.02 14.55 0.49
CA ALA A 2 18.07 14.79 -0.94
C ALA A 2 17.10 13.82 -1.67
N GLY A 3 16.04 14.36 -2.27
CA GLY A 3 15.28 13.72 -3.32
C GLY A 3 14.23 12.65 -2.91
N ALA A 4 13.95 12.46 -1.64
CA ALA A 4 12.91 11.52 -1.22
C ALA A 4 11.63 12.25 -0.80
N TYR A 5 10.49 11.83 -1.36
CA TYR A 5 9.18 12.27 -0.93
C TYR A 5 8.57 11.29 0.08
N PHE A 6 7.73 11.79 0.96
CA PHE A 6 6.97 10.97 1.90
C PHE A 6 5.50 11.41 1.96
N VAL A 7 4.63 10.50 2.33
CA VAL A 7 3.24 10.77 2.70
C VAL A 7 2.96 10.04 4.01
N MET A 8 2.49 10.76 5.02
CA MET A 8 2.22 10.20 6.35
C MET A 8 1.00 10.84 6.99
N ARG A 9 0.38 10.15 7.97
CA ARG A 9 -0.62 10.75 8.85
C ARG A 9 0.07 11.53 9.96
N PRO A 10 -0.32 12.79 10.24
CA PRO A 10 0.17 13.50 11.42
C PRO A 10 -0.29 12.79 12.70
N LYS A 11 0.46 12.98 13.78
CA LYS A 11 -0.01 12.62 15.12
C LYS A 11 -1.05 13.64 15.57
N ASP A 12 -2.05 13.21 16.35
CA ASP A 12 -3.13 14.07 16.85
C ASP A 12 -2.63 15.28 17.66
N ASN A 13 -1.46 15.15 18.28
CA ASN A 13 -0.82 16.21 19.07
C ASN A 13 0.17 17.08 18.27
N MET A 14 0.21 16.93 16.95
CA MET A 14 1.08 17.74 16.10
C MET A 14 0.62 19.20 16.10
N ARG A 15 1.53 20.12 16.38
CA ARG A 15 1.30 21.56 16.36
C ARG A 15 1.92 22.17 15.11
N TYR A 16 1.11 22.90 14.36
CA TYR A 16 1.54 23.60 13.15
C TYR A 16 0.80 24.93 12.99
N THR A 17 1.33 25.80 12.16
CA THR A 17 0.65 27.00 11.65
C THR A 17 0.45 26.85 10.15
N ILE A 18 -0.71 27.26 9.66
CA ILE A 18 -0.95 27.37 8.22
C ILE A 18 -0.20 28.61 7.73
N VAL A 19 0.68 28.41 6.75
CA VAL A 19 1.47 29.47 6.10
C VAL A 19 0.69 29.99 4.91
N GLU A 20 0.07 29.09 4.13
CA GLU A 20 -0.64 29.41 2.92
C GLU A 20 -1.76 28.38 2.68
N THR A 21 -2.91 28.82 2.14
CA THR A 21 -3.95 27.94 1.62
C THR A 21 -3.72 27.73 0.13
N LEU A 22 -3.32 26.51 -0.26
CA LEU A 22 -3.04 26.15 -1.64
C LEU A 22 -4.33 25.91 -2.43
N SER A 23 -5.31 25.25 -1.78
CA SER A 23 -6.63 25.03 -2.34
C SER A 23 -7.66 24.82 -1.24
N GLU A 24 -8.82 25.40 -1.43
CA GLU A 24 -10.00 25.09 -0.62
C GLU A 24 -10.77 23.92 -1.25
N GLY A 25 -11.31 23.04 -0.41
CA GLY A 25 -12.10 21.91 -0.86
C GLY A 25 -13.33 22.34 -1.65
N THR A 26 -13.57 21.72 -2.79
CA THR A 26 -14.76 21.97 -3.59
C THR A 26 -15.92 21.07 -3.10
N ARG A 27 -17.13 21.57 -3.10
CA ARG A 27 -18.33 20.82 -2.70
C ARG A 27 -18.47 19.56 -3.57
N GLY A 28 -18.46 18.37 -2.93
CA GLY A 28 -18.49 17.07 -3.62
C GLY A 28 -17.11 16.46 -3.94
N SER A 29 -16.02 17.18 -3.63
CA SER A 29 -14.65 16.61 -3.69
C SER A 29 -14.36 15.80 -2.43
N THR A 30 -13.57 14.74 -2.57
CA THR A 30 -12.97 14.02 -1.42
C THR A 30 -11.89 14.84 -0.72
N ILE A 31 -11.35 15.87 -1.39
CA ILE A 31 -10.35 16.78 -0.79
C ILE A 31 -11.08 17.96 -0.16
N CYS A 32 -10.90 18.15 1.16
CA CYS A 32 -11.49 19.22 1.95
C CYS A 32 -10.60 20.45 2.05
N GLY A 33 -9.28 20.30 1.83
CA GLY A 33 -8.35 21.40 1.88
C GLY A 33 -6.92 20.96 1.63
N ASP A 34 -6.11 21.94 1.24
CA ASP A 34 -4.71 21.77 0.88
C ASP A 34 -3.95 23.01 1.34
N TYR A 35 -2.97 22.81 2.20
CA TYR A 35 -2.32 23.90 2.93
C TYR A 35 -0.81 23.72 2.95
N ALA A 36 -0.08 24.80 2.81
CA ALA A 36 1.30 24.85 3.24
C ALA A 36 1.35 25.13 4.75
N ILE A 37 2.05 24.32 5.51
CA ILE A 37 2.13 24.39 6.96
C ILE A 37 3.56 24.43 7.44
N ARG A 38 3.77 25.06 8.60
CA ARG A 38 5.04 25.04 9.32
C ARG A 38 4.86 24.43 10.68
N VAL A 39 5.66 23.41 11.00
CA VAL A 39 5.58 22.73 12.29
C VAL A 39 6.18 23.63 13.38
N THR A 40 5.49 23.76 14.51
CA THR A 40 5.82 24.74 15.56
C THR A 40 6.44 24.12 16.83
N THR A 41 6.42 22.76 16.96
CA THR A 41 7.08 22.11 18.09
C THR A 41 8.60 22.30 18.04
N TYR A 42 9.22 22.58 19.19
CA TYR A 42 10.64 22.94 19.30
C TYR A 42 11.58 21.96 18.57
N LYS A 43 11.41 20.66 18.80
CA LYS A 43 12.23 19.63 18.15
C LYS A 43 11.97 19.55 16.65
N ALA A 44 10.70 19.54 16.24
CA ALA A 44 10.37 19.43 14.84
C ALA A 44 10.73 20.69 14.03
N LYS A 45 10.69 21.87 14.64
CA LYS A 45 11.16 23.11 13.99
C LYS A 45 12.64 23.09 13.66
N HIS A 46 13.44 22.38 14.48
CA HIS A 46 14.88 22.22 14.23
C HIS A 46 15.12 21.12 13.17
N ASP A 47 14.44 20.00 13.29
CA ASP A 47 14.65 18.83 12.42
C ASP A 47 14.02 19.01 11.03
N TYR A 48 12.96 19.82 10.92
CA TYR A 48 12.22 20.10 9.69
C TYR A 48 11.96 21.60 9.53
N PRO A 49 12.98 22.38 9.18
CA PRO A 49 12.86 23.85 9.05
C PRO A 49 12.06 24.29 7.82
N ALA A 50 11.87 23.40 6.83
CA ALA A 50 11.13 23.69 5.62
C ALA A 50 9.61 23.56 5.84
N ASP A 51 8.84 24.29 5.05
CA ASP A 51 7.40 24.15 5.01
C ASP A 51 7.01 22.77 4.49
N MET A 52 5.92 22.22 5.02
CA MET A 52 5.32 20.96 4.61
C MET A 52 3.95 21.24 4.04
N ARG A 53 3.41 20.29 3.30
CA ARG A 53 2.07 20.34 2.77
C ARG A 53 1.16 19.46 3.60
N LEU A 54 0.00 19.98 3.98
CA LEU A 54 -1.07 19.27 4.67
C LEU A 54 -2.26 19.17 3.74
N VAL A 55 -2.61 17.95 3.38
CA VAL A 55 -3.79 17.63 2.59
C VAL A 55 -4.84 17.04 3.50
N ARG A 56 -6.03 17.62 3.50
CA ARG A 56 -7.19 17.15 4.24
C ARG A 56 -8.18 16.50 3.30
N ALA A 57 -8.51 15.23 3.53
CA ALA A 57 -9.42 14.47 2.69
C ALA A 57 -10.50 13.77 3.51
N ILE A 58 -11.63 13.47 2.86
CA ILE A 58 -12.68 12.60 3.41
C ILE A 58 -12.37 11.17 2.98
N ASP A 59 -12.37 10.24 3.93
CA ASP A 59 -12.35 8.82 3.63
C ASP A 59 -13.71 8.41 3.04
N PRO A 60 -13.74 7.91 1.80
CA PRO A 60 -14.99 7.55 1.14
C PRO A 60 -15.68 6.33 1.77
N GLU A 61 -14.98 5.53 2.58
CA GLU A 61 -15.54 4.32 3.20
C GLU A 61 -16.35 4.65 4.46
N ASN A 62 -15.88 5.57 5.29
CA ASN A 62 -16.48 5.89 6.58
C ASN A 62 -16.86 7.35 6.76
N GLY A 63 -16.51 8.23 5.80
CA GLY A 63 -16.79 9.67 5.86
C GLY A 63 -15.91 10.45 6.85
N GLU A 64 -14.89 9.83 7.44
CA GLU A 64 -13.99 10.51 8.37
C GLU A 64 -13.03 11.45 7.64
N ILE A 65 -12.70 12.55 8.31
CA ILE A 65 -11.68 13.47 7.82
C ILE A 65 -10.30 12.95 8.22
N ILE A 66 -9.44 12.81 7.22
CA ILE A 66 -8.06 12.35 7.39
C ILE A 66 -7.11 13.44 6.90
N ASP A 67 -6.14 13.78 7.72
CA ASP A 67 -5.06 14.69 7.37
C ASP A 67 -3.81 13.90 6.94
N PHE A 68 -3.17 14.35 5.85
CA PHE A 68 -1.92 13.82 5.32
C PHE A 68 -0.87 14.91 5.28
N ILE A 69 0.36 14.57 5.64
CA ILE A 69 1.51 15.47 5.54
C ILE A 69 2.49 14.91 4.51
N THR A 70 3.03 15.81 3.72
CA THR A 70 4.05 15.49 2.71
C THR A 70 5.02 16.67 2.54
N ASN A 71 6.19 16.38 1.98
CA ASN A 71 7.11 17.36 1.46
C ASN A 71 7.00 17.54 -0.07
N ASN A 72 6.01 16.89 -0.69
CA ASN A 72 5.77 16.98 -2.12
C ASN A 72 4.68 18.02 -2.42
N PHE A 73 5.05 19.09 -3.14
CA PHE A 73 4.15 20.14 -3.59
C PHE A 73 3.79 20.02 -5.09
N GLU A 74 4.34 19.02 -5.81
CA GLU A 74 4.21 18.89 -7.25
C GLU A 74 2.98 18.07 -7.66
N ILE A 75 2.71 16.96 -6.93
CA ILE A 75 1.59 16.07 -7.25
C ILE A 75 0.26 16.62 -6.72
N SER A 76 -0.86 16.17 -7.27
CA SER A 76 -2.17 16.61 -6.83
C SER A 76 -2.50 16.18 -5.40
N ALA A 77 -3.36 16.92 -4.69
CA ALA A 77 -3.85 16.55 -3.36
C ALA A 77 -4.57 15.19 -3.38
N LEU A 78 -5.27 14.88 -4.47
CA LEU A 78 -5.94 13.59 -4.67
C LEU A 78 -4.93 12.45 -4.78
N ASP A 79 -3.83 12.64 -5.48
CA ASP A 79 -2.77 11.64 -5.59
C ASP A 79 -2.11 11.38 -4.25
N ILE A 80 -1.89 12.41 -3.43
CA ILE A 80 -1.38 12.25 -2.05
C ILE A 80 -2.32 11.37 -1.22
N ALA A 81 -3.62 11.62 -1.25
CA ALA A 81 -4.62 10.82 -0.55
C ALA A 81 -4.64 9.37 -1.07
N ASN A 82 -4.54 9.16 -2.39
CA ASN A 82 -4.50 7.84 -3.01
C ASN A 82 -3.21 7.07 -2.64
N ILE A 83 -2.04 7.70 -2.66
CA ILE A 83 -0.78 7.08 -2.23
C ILE A 83 -0.89 6.55 -0.80
N TYR A 84 -1.47 7.34 0.10
CA TYR A 84 -1.63 6.87 1.48
C TYR A 84 -2.65 5.72 1.59
N ARG A 85 -3.72 5.72 0.81
CA ARG A 85 -4.70 4.61 0.78
C ARG A 85 -4.03 3.30 0.42
N HIS A 86 -3.12 3.28 -0.55
CA HIS A 86 -2.35 2.10 -0.93
C HIS A 86 -1.35 1.61 0.14
N ARG A 87 -1.12 2.37 1.22
CA ARG A 87 -0.36 1.88 2.38
C ARG A 87 -0.94 0.59 2.96
N TRP A 88 -2.27 0.45 2.93
CA TRP A 88 -2.93 -0.76 3.42
C TRP A 88 -2.59 -2.00 2.60
N ASP A 89 -2.30 -1.84 1.33
CA ASP A 89 -1.91 -2.95 0.45
C ASP A 89 -0.64 -3.65 0.95
N ILE A 90 0.28 -2.91 1.58
CA ILE A 90 1.50 -3.46 2.19
C ILE A 90 1.14 -4.35 3.40
N GLU A 91 0.17 -3.95 4.21
CA GLU A 91 -0.28 -4.76 5.35
C GLU A 91 -0.98 -6.03 4.88
N VAL A 92 -1.83 -5.94 3.86
CA VAL A 92 -2.48 -7.09 3.21
C VAL A 92 -1.44 -8.04 2.61
N PHE A 93 -0.43 -7.51 1.93
CA PHE A 93 0.69 -8.28 1.39
C PHE A 93 1.44 -9.05 2.48
N PHE A 94 1.87 -8.40 3.56
CA PHE A 94 2.56 -9.07 4.66
C PHE A 94 1.67 -10.07 5.40
N LYS A 95 0.37 -9.77 5.55
CA LYS A 95 -0.61 -10.70 6.11
C LYS A 95 -0.71 -11.95 5.26
N TRP A 96 -0.81 -11.79 3.94
CA TRP A 96 -0.87 -12.90 3.00
C TRP A 96 0.40 -13.77 3.06
N ILE A 97 1.59 -13.16 3.05
CA ILE A 97 2.86 -13.88 3.19
C ILE A 97 2.89 -14.71 4.48
N LYS A 98 2.50 -14.11 5.61
CA LYS A 98 2.48 -14.81 6.90
C LYS A 98 1.49 -15.96 6.95
N GLN A 99 0.40 -15.89 6.22
CA GLN A 99 -0.66 -16.90 6.22
C GLN A 99 -0.42 -18.03 5.23
N ASN A 100 0.11 -17.74 4.06
CA ASN A 100 0.18 -18.68 2.94
C ASN A 100 1.59 -19.21 2.67
N ILE A 101 2.60 -18.46 3.06
CA ILE A 101 3.97 -18.93 2.95
C ILE A 101 4.42 -19.30 4.36
N VAL A 102 4.74 -20.57 4.55
CA VAL A 102 5.08 -21.18 5.85
C VAL A 102 6.32 -20.52 6.46
N VAL A 103 6.18 -19.26 6.88
CA VAL A 103 7.22 -18.55 7.67
C VAL A 103 7.30 -19.13 9.09
N LYS A 104 6.32 -19.97 9.47
CA LYS A 104 6.30 -20.63 10.79
C LYS A 104 7.40 -21.65 11.00
N THR A 105 7.95 -22.21 9.92
CA THR A 105 9.04 -23.18 10.00
C THR A 105 10.14 -22.70 9.06
N LEU A 106 11.12 -22.00 9.60
CA LEU A 106 12.30 -21.58 8.84
C LEU A 106 13.12 -22.81 8.48
N TRP A 107 13.54 -22.93 7.23
CA TRP A 107 14.39 -24.03 6.75
C TRP A 107 15.83 -23.97 7.31
N GLY A 108 16.15 -22.87 8.02
CA GLY A 108 17.41 -22.66 8.72
C GLY A 108 17.39 -21.38 9.52
N TYR A 109 18.22 -21.33 10.55
CA TYR A 109 18.30 -20.18 11.47
C TYR A 109 19.45 -19.23 11.17
N SER A 110 20.23 -19.48 10.13
CA SER A 110 21.26 -18.52 9.70
C SER A 110 20.59 -17.30 9.04
N GLU A 111 21.23 -16.13 9.16
CA GLU A 111 20.75 -14.90 8.55
C GLU A 111 20.48 -15.07 7.04
N ASN A 112 21.36 -15.80 6.36
CA ASN A 112 21.22 -16.08 4.93
C ASN A 112 20.01 -16.97 4.61
N ALA A 113 19.77 -18.01 5.43
CA ALA A 113 18.62 -18.89 5.26
C ALA A 113 17.30 -18.13 5.44
N VAL A 114 17.22 -17.27 6.46
CA VAL A 114 16.04 -16.41 6.71
C VAL A 114 15.82 -15.44 5.56
N LYS A 115 16.86 -14.77 5.09
CA LYS A 115 16.76 -13.84 3.93
C LYS A 115 16.31 -14.57 2.67
N THR A 116 16.92 -15.73 2.36
CA THR A 116 16.55 -16.52 1.19
C THR A 116 15.08 -16.96 1.25
N HIS A 117 14.63 -17.45 2.41
CA HIS A 117 13.25 -17.86 2.61
C HIS A 117 12.29 -16.68 2.38
N LEU A 118 12.58 -15.51 2.96
CA LEU A 118 11.75 -14.31 2.80
C LEU A 118 11.71 -13.82 1.35
N TRP A 119 12.85 -13.78 0.67
CA TRP A 119 12.90 -13.37 -0.73
C TRP A 119 12.18 -14.35 -1.65
N SER A 120 12.30 -15.66 -1.42
CA SER A 120 11.54 -16.67 -2.16
C SER A 120 10.03 -16.48 -1.98
N ALA A 121 9.61 -16.15 -0.77
CA ALA A 121 8.22 -15.85 -0.45
C ALA A 121 7.70 -14.63 -1.23
N ILE A 122 8.47 -13.56 -1.25
CA ILE A 122 8.12 -12.34 -1.99
C ILE A 122 8.06 -12.62 -3.49
N CYS A 123 9.03 -13.34 -4.04
CA CYS A 123 9.04 -13.73 -5.46
C CYS A 123 7.82 -14.58 -5.82
N ALA A 124 7.46 -15.56 -4.99
CA ALA A 124 6.27 -16.38 -5.21
C ALA A 124 4.99 -15.53 -5.24
N TYR A 125 4.81 -14.62 -4.29
CA TYR A 125 3.67 -13.71 -4.28
C TYR A 125 3.60 -12.86 -5.54
N LEU A 126 4.72 -12.25 -5.94
CA LEU A 126 4.79 -11.39 -7.12
C LEU A 126 4.48 -12.16 -8.41
N LEU A 127 4.94 -13.41 -8.53
CA LEU A 127 4.61 -14.28 -9.65
C LEU A 127 3.11 -14.59 -9.70
N LEU A 128 2.50 -14.92 -8.56
CA LEU A 128 1.05 -15.16 -8.48
C LEU A 128 0.26 -13.90 -8.84
N ALA A 129 0.67 -12.74 -8.33
CA ALA A 129 0.04 -11.46 -8.66
C ALA A 129 0.17 -11.13 -10.16
N LEU A 130 1.34 -11.41 -10.75
CA LEU A 130 1.57 -11.22 -12.18
C LEU A 130 0.70 -12.15 -13.04
N ILE A 131 0.61 -13.43 -12.67
CA ILE A 131 -0.24 -14.41 -13.35
C ILE A 131 -1.70 -13.95 -13.29
N LYS A 132 -2.19 -13.60 -12.09
CA LYS A 132 -3.55 -13.08 -11.90
C LYS A 132 -3.82 -11.85 -12.78
N ALA A 133 -2.90 -10.89 -12.81
CA ALA A 133 -3.04 -9.68 -13.62
C ALA A 133 -3.07 -9.99 -15.13
N LYS A 134 -2.19 -10.89 -15.61
CA LYS A 134 -2.14 -11.28 -17.03
C LYS A 134 -3.36 -12.06 -17.48
N THR A 135 -3.89 -12.93 -16.64
CA THR A 135 -5.07 -13.74 -16.96
C THR A 135 -6.38 -13.03 -16.67
N GLN A 136 -6.33 -11.82 -16.08
CA GLN A 136 -7.51 -11.07 -15.61
C GLN A 136 -8.44 -11.93 -14.72
N SER A 137 -7.87 -12.85 -13.96
CA SER A 137 -8.57 -13.80 -13.14
C SER A 137 -9.37 -13.12 -12.02
N LYS A 138 -10.60 -13.56 -11.81
CA LYS A 138 -11.47 -13.12 -10.70
C LYS A 138 -11.11 -13.76 -9.36
N TYR A 139 -10.31 -14.83 -9.38
CA TYR A 139 -9.85 -15.51 -8.17
C TYR A 139 -8.98 -14.62 -7.30
N THR A 140 -9.02 -14.81 -6.00
CA THR A 140 -8.06 -14.24 -5.05
C THR A 140 -6.66 -14.83 -5.28
N ILE A 141 -5.61 -14.15 -4.82
CA ILE A 141 -4.23 -14.68 -4.94
C ILE A 141 -4.10 -16.05 -4.25
N THR A 142 -4.82 -16.26 -3.15
CA THR A 142 -4.85 -17.55 -2.43
C THR A 142 -5.46 -18.66 -3.28
N GLU A 143 -6.60 -18.40 -3.93
CA GLU A 143 -7.24 -19.36 -4.82
C GLU A 143 -6.37 -19.66 -6.04
N VAL A 144 -5.74 -18.65 -6.64
CA VAL A 144 -4.75 -18.84 -7.72
C VAL A 144 -3.61 -19.75 -7.25
N ALA A 145 -3.07 -19.53 -6.04
CA ALA A 145 -2.03 -20.37 -5.48
C ALA A 145 -2.48 -21.82 -5.27
N MET A 146 -3.70 -22.02 -4.78
CA MET A 146 -4.28 -23.36 -4.60
C MET A 146 -4.48 -24.09 -5.93
N LEU A 147 -5.07 -23.44 -6.93
CA LEU A 147 -5.28 -24.00 -8.26
C LEU A 147 -3.96 -24.38 -8.92
N LEU A 148 -2.97 -23.50 -8.88
CA LEU A 148 -1.64 -23.79 -9.42
C LEU A 148 -0.96 -24.95 -8.68
N SER A 149 -1.07 -25.03 -7.36
CA SER A 149 -0.46 -26.11 -6.58
C SER A 149 -1.09 -27.48 -6.88
N SER A 150 -2.39 -27.52 -7.16
CA SER A 150 -3.07 -28.77 -7.55
C SER A 150 -2.78 -29.20 -8.99
N SER A 151 -2.42 -28.27 -9.86
CA SER A 151 -2.23 -28.49 -11.30
C SER A 151 -0.77 -28.50 -11.74
N VAL A 152 0.20 -28.48 -10.81
CA VAL A 152 1.67 -28.41 -11.12
C VAL A 152 2.13 -29.54 -12.06
N PHE A 153 1.50 -30.72 -12.01
CA PHE A 153 1.85 -31.87 -12.83
C PHE A 153 0.95 -32.05 -14.06
N GLU A 154 -0.01 -31.16 -14.26
CA GLU A 154 -0.92 -31.22 -15.40
C GLU A 154 -0.45 -30.28 -16.52
N LYS A 155 -0.52 -30.75 -17.76
CA LYS A 155 -0.33 -29.91 -18.96
C LYS A 155 -1.61 -29.12 -19.26
N THR A 156 -1.89 -28.08 -18.46
CA THR A 156 -3.08 -27.24 -18.61
C THR A 156 -2.65 -25.81 -18.96
N ASP A 157 -3.40 -25.15 -19.86
CA ASP A 157 -3.20 -23.74 -20.11
C ASP A 157 -3.61 -22.92 -18.89
N LEU A 158 -2.69 -22.05 -18.44
CA LEU A 158 -2.92 -21.22 -17.25
C LEU A 158 -4.11 -20.27 -17.41
N THR A 159 -4.37 -19.81 -18.62
CA THR A 159 -5.48 -18.91 -18.91
C THR A 159 -6.80 -19.67 -18.79
N GLU A 160 -6.87 -20.87 -19.33
CA GLU A 160 -8.05 -21.74 -19.23
C GLU A 160 -8.33 -22.11 -17.77
N LEU A 161 -7.28 -22.51 -17.02
CA LEU A 161 -7.40 -22.87 -15.60
C LEU A 161 -7.93 -21.72 -14.74
N LEU A 162 -7.56 -20.47 -15.03
CA LEU A 162 -7.85 -19.32 -14.19
C LEU A 162 -9.03 -18.47 -14.66
N THR A 163 -9.61 -18.74 -15.83
CA THR A 163 -10.76 -18.00 -16.39
C THR A 163 -12.07 -18.78 -16.32
N HIS A 164 -12.04 -20.13 -16.26
CA HIS A 164 -13.23 -20.96 -16.22
C HIS A 164 -13.45 -21.58 -14.84
N PRO A 165 -14.32 -20.98 -13.98
CA PRO A 165 -14.40 -21.32 -12.56
C PRO A 165 -15.18 -22.59 -12.21
N ASN A 166 -15.75 -23.36 -13.14
CA ASN A 166 -16.90 -24.21 -12.75
C ASN A 166 -16.76 -25.74 -12.82
N ASP A 167 -15.65 -26.32 -13.22
CA ASP A 167 -15.68 -27.78 -13.45
C ASP A 167 -14.80 -28.63 -12.51
N ARG A 168 -14.04 -28.06 -11.56
CA ARG A 168 -13.04 -28.84 -10.80
C ARG A 168 -12.97 -28.60 -9.29
N LEU A 169 -13.90 -27.86 -8.71
CA LEU A 169 -14.03 -27.73 -7.24
C LEU A 169 -15.22 -28.54 -6.71
N VAL A 170 -15.31 -29.80 -7.11
CA VAL A 170 -16.22 -30.80 -6.51
C VAL A 170 -15.40 -31.87 -5.87
#